data_620cdf955c0c1279f229f4bf27e9f95c
#
_entry.id   620cdf955c0c1279f229f4bf27e9f95c
#
_cell.length_a   1.000
_cell.length_b   1.000
_cell.length_c   1.000
_cell.angle_alpha   90.00
_cell.angle_beta   90.00
_cell.angle_gamma   90.00
#
_symmetry.space_group_name_H-M   'P 1'
#
loop_
_entity.id
_entity.type
_entity.pdbx_description
1 polymer ?
#
loop_
_entity_poly.entity_id
_entity_poly.type
_entity_poly.pdbx_seq_one_letter_code
_entity_poly.pdbx_strand_id
1 'polypeptide(L)'
;MTVRGQGREFTDEISRYTAETSRGLVFLFPYGPDRRSFRFYDPVTETQGTVDYVGPGEVADLRTYVFHGTLDGQERTFEVERKTGTLLRATWETAEGTYTLDSATEQSLIDAATHKTRILKLLQILTWLGKFIAFIAAVTGVVLFVRR
;
A
#
# COMPACT_ATOMS: atom_id res chain seq x y z
N MET A 1 16.24 4.38 38.50
CA MET A 1 15.36 3.48 37.68
C MET A 1 15.65 3.73 36.21
N THR A 2 16.45 2.90 35.59
CA THR A 2 17.17 3.19 34.35
C THR A 2 16.38 2.67 33.19
N VAL A 3 15.83 3.59 32.38
CA VAL A 3 15.10 3.29 31.11
C VAL A 3 16.14 3.03 29.99
N ARG A 4 16.93 1.97 30.09
CA ARG A 4 17.98 1.64 29.12
C ARG A 4 17.68 0.39 28.26
N GLY A 5 16.51 -0.24 28.47
CA GLY A 5 16.12 -1.48 27.77
C GLY A 5 15.33 -1.27 26.47
N GLN A 6 14.45 -0.27 26.41
CA GLN A 6 13.49 -0.13 25.32
C GLN A 6 14.11 0.34 23.99
N GLY A 7 15.22 1.08 24.02
CA GLY A 7 15.85 1.57 22.77
C GLY A 7 16.58 0.49 21.99
N ARG A 8 17.10 -0.55 22.65
CA ARG A 8 17.80 -1.66 21.97
C ARG A 8 16.82 -2.62 21.30
N GLU A 9 15.72 -2.98 21.98
CA GLU A 9 14.68 -3.85 21.40
C GLU A 9 14.06 -3.21 20.15
N PHE A 10 13.73 -1.92 20.21
CA PHE A 10 13.17 -1.20 19.07
C PHE A 10 14.16 -1.10 17.90
N THR A 11 15.44 -0.92 18.17
CA THR A 11 16.48 -0.86 17.13
C THR A 11 16.72 -2.23 16.51
N ASP A 12 16.69 -3.30 17.32
CA ASP A 12 16.85 -4.67 16.83
C ASP A 12 15.62 -5.11 15.99
N GLU A 13 14.43 -4.68 16.36
CA GLU A 13 13.20 -4.93 15.62
C GLU A 13 13.22 -4.20 14.26
N ILE A 14 13.62 -2.92 14.23
CA ILE A 14 13.79 -2.18 12.97
C ILE A 14 14.89 -2.80 12.11
N SER A 15 15.99 -3.26 12.71
CA SER A 15 17.09 -3.90 11.98
C SER A 15 16.65 -5.24 11.38
N ARG A 16 15.85 -6.02 12.07
CA ARG A 16 15.24 -7.24 11.53
C ARG A 16 14.28 -6.91 10.40
N TYR A 17 13.41 -5.93 10.58
CA TYR A 17 12.47 -5.48 9.54
C TYR A 17 13.20 -5.01 8.28
N THR A 18 14.30 -4.28 8.43
CA THR A 18 15.12 -3.81 7.30
C THR A 18 15.87 -4.96 6.62
N ALA A 19 16.35 -5.94 7.38
CA ALA A 19 17.01 -7.13 6.84
C ALA A 19 16.02 -8.05 6.12
N GLU A 20 14.78 -8.17 6.60
CA GLU A 20 13.70 -8.93 5.98
C GLU A 20 13.20 -8.23 4.69
N THR A 21 13.13 -6.92 4.67
CA THR A 21 12.75 -6.13 3.49
C THR A 21 13.73 -6.32 2.32
N SER A 22 14.99 -6.68 2.60
CA SER A 22 15.97 -7.00 1.55
C SER A 22 15.66 -8.32 0.83
N ARG A 23 14.85 -9.19 1.40
CA ARG A 23 14.43 -10.48 0.84
C ARG A 23 13.17 -10.40 -0.02
N GLY A 24 12.43 -9.30 0.04
CA GLY A 24 11.18 -9.09 -0.71
C GLY A 24 10.14 -8.32 0.10
N LEU A 25 8.93 -8.23 -0.44
CA LEU A 25 7.78 -7.68 0.28
C LEU A 25 7.35 -8.67 1.37
N VAL A 26 7.17 -8.19 2.59
CA VAL A 26 6.66 -9.02 3.70
C VAL A 26 5.16 -8.87 3.85
N PHE A 27 4.65 -7.68 4.08
CA PHE A 27 3.21 -7.38 4.16
C PHE A 27 2.86 -6.01 3.57
N LEU A 28 3.86 -5.32 3.03
CA LEU A 28 3.70 -3.96 2.53
C LEU A 28 4.04 -3.91 1.05
N PHE A 29 3.05 -3.58 0.26
CA PHE A 29 3.27 -3.20 -1.13
C PHE A 29 3.73 -1.74 -1.20
N PRO A 30 4.51 -1.37 -2.23
CA PRO A 30 4.93 0.01 -2.40
C PRO A 30 3.72 0.93 -2.59
N TYR A 31 3.90 2.20 -2.29
CA TYR A 31 2.90 3.22 -2.54
C TYR A 31 2.61 3.33 -4.04
N GLY A 32 1.34 3.21 -4.45
CA GLY A 32 0.96 3.15 -5.86
C GLY A 32 1.59 1.95 -6.57
N PRO A 33 1.33 0.71 -6.14
CA PRO A 33 2.01 -0.46 -6.69
C PRO A 33 1.81 -0.57 -8.21
N ASP A 34 2.87 -0.93 -8.91
CA ASP A 34 2.82 -1.21 -10.33
C ASP A 34 2.07 -2.53 -10.63
N ARG A 35 1.58 -2.66 -11.85
CA ARG A 35 0.95 -3.88 -12.36
C ARG A 35 2.01 -4.86 -12.86
N ARG A 36 2.88 -5.31 -11.95
CA ARG A 36 4.00 -6.20 -12.23
C ARG A 36 4.16 -7.22 -11.13
N SER A 37 5.01 -8.20 -11.33
CA SER A 37 5.40 -9.17 -10.33
C SER A 37 6.23 -8.53 -9.23
N PHE A 38 6.01 -8.96 -8.00
CA PHE A 38 6.79 -8.57 -6.84
C PHE A 38 7.39 -9.81 -6.18
N ARG A 39 8.62 -9.68 -5.70
CA ARG A 39 9.18 -10.66 -4.77
C ARG A 39 8.46 -10.54 -3.44
N PHE A 40 8.01 -11.65 -2.92
CA PHE A 40 7.35 -11.75 -1.65
C PHE A 40 8.11 -12.71 -0.73
N TYR A 41 8.25 -12.33 0.53
CA TYR A 41 8.82 -13.16 1.58
C TYR A 41 7.74 -13.49 2.60
N ASP A 42 7.48 -14.77 2.80
CA ASP A 42 6.55 -15.24 3.84
C ASP A 42 7.34 -15.50 5.13
N PRO A 43 7.14 -14.69 6.18
CA PRO A 43 7.87 -14.86 7.42
C PRO A 43 7.43 -16.10 8.22
N VAL A 44 6.27 -16.66 7.91
CA VAL A 44 5.74 -17.85 8.60
C VAL A 44 6.43 -19.12 8.09
N THR A 45 6.57 -19.23 6.78
CA THR A 45 7.21 -20.38 6.14
C THR A 45 8.69 -20.13 5.84
N GLU A 46 9.20 -18.91 6.09
CA GLU A 46 10.55 -18.44 5.75
C GLU A 46 10.91 -18.66 4.26
N THR A 47 9.90 -18.69 3.40
CA THR A 47 10.07 -18.92 1.96
C THR A 47 9.98 -17.64 1.16
N GLN A 48 10.66 -17.62 0.02
CA GLN A 48 10.57 -16.55 -0.96
C GLN A 48 9.85 -17.07 -2.20
N GLY A 49 9.01 -16.19 -2.75
CA GLY A 49 8.34 -16.46 -4.01
C GLY A 49 8.09 -15.18 -4.78
N THR A 50 7.32 -15.31 -5.83
CA THR A 50 6.87 -14.16 -6.63
C THR A 50 5.36 -14.15 -6.63
N VAL A 51 4.80 -12.97 -6.48
CA VAL A 51 3.37 -12.73 -6.66
C VAL A 51 3.19 -11.88 -7.92
N ASP A 52 2.33 -12.36 -8.81
CA ASP A 52 2.08 -11.77 -10.10
C ASP A 52 0.80 -10.96 -10.09
N TYR A 53 0.80 -9.83 -10.81
CA TYR A 53 -0.42 -9.06 -11.02
C TYR A 53 -1.40 -9.85 -11.89
N VAL A 54 -2.59 -10.12 -11.37
CA VAL A 54 -3.65 -10.87 -12.05
C VAL A 54 -4.67 -9.94 -12.68
N GLY A 55 -5.05 -8.86 -12.00
CA GLY A 55 -6.08 -7.97 -12.50
C GLY A 55 -6.54 -6.91 -11.51
N PRO A 56 -7.46 -6.04 -11.92
CA PRO A 56 -8.13 -5.13 -11.01
C PRO A 56 -9.16 -5.87 -10.15
N GLY A 57 -9.36 -5.39 -8.94
CA GLY A 57 -10.40 -5.84 -8.01
C GLY A 57 -11.07 -4.66 -7.29
N GLU A 58 -11.97 -4.97 -6.38
CA GLU A 58 -12.67 -4.00 -5.54
C GLU A 58 -13.00 -4.60 -4.17
N VAL A 59 -12.67 -3.88 -3.12
CA VAL A 59 -12.99 -4.24 -1.74
C VAL A 59 -13.60 -3.03 -1.05
N ALA A 60 -14.85 -3.12 -0.57
CA ALA A 60 -15.57 -2.05 0.12
C ALA A 60 -15.47 -0.68 -0.61
N ASP A 61 -15.81 -0.64 -1.91
CA ASP A 61 -15.75 0.54 -2.79
C ASP A 61 -14.31 1.09 -3.03
N LEU A 62 -13.28 0.41 -2.55
CA LEU A 62 -11.89 0.72 -2.83
C LEU A 62 -11.40 -0.10 -4.01
N ARG A 63 -10.84 0.58 -5.02
CA ARG A 63 -10.23 -0.09 -6.17
C ARG A 63 -8.92 -0.74 -5.75
N THR A 64 -8.80 -2.03 -6.04
CA THR A 64 -7.63 -2.84 -5.71
C THR A 64 -6.90 -3.34 -6.95
N TYR A 65 -5.70 -3.83 -6.70
CA TYR A 65 -4.98 -4.74 -7.58
C TYR A 65 -4.92 -6.10 -6.90
N VAL A 66 -5.18 -7.15 -7.68
CA VAL A 66 -5.10 -8.53 -7.23
C VAL A 66 -3.74 -9.08 -7.64
N PHE A 67 -3.02 -9.60 -6.68
CA PHE A 67 -1.76 -10.31 -6.88
C PHE A 67 -1.93 -11.76 -6.44
N HIS A 68 -1.37 -12.67 -7.21
CA HIS A 68 -1.45 -14.10 -6.94
C HIS A 68 -0.07 -14.76 -7.12
N GLY A 69 0.23 -15.75 -6.30
CA GLY A 69 1.45 -16.50 -6.41
C GLY A 69 1.45 -17.75 -5.55
N THR A 70 2.31 -18.68 -5.88
CA THR A 70 2.50 -19.92 -5.12
C THR A 70 3.78 -19.81 -4.29
N LEU A 71 3.64 -19.96 -2.98
CA LEU A 71 4.72 -19.96 -2.02
C LEU A 71 4.69 -21.27 -1.23
N ASP A 72 5.78 -22.02 -1.25
CA ASP A 72 5.87 -23.33 -0.58
C ASP A 72 4.73 -24.30 -0.96
N GLY A 73 4.35 -24.31 -2.26
CA GLY A 73 3.27 -25.15 -2.75
C GLY A 73 1.87 -24.70 -2.35
N GLN A 74 1.73 -23.56 -1.69
CA GLN A 74 0.48 -22.99 -1.25
C GLN A 74 0.16 -21.74 -2.05
N GLU A 75 -1.09 -21.59 -2.45
CA GLU A 75 -1.52 -20.43 -3.19
C GLU A 75 -1.79 -19.23 -2.26
N ARG A 76 -1.39 -18.07 -2.71
CA ARG A 76 -1.54 -16.79 -1.99
C ARG A 76 -2.18 -15.79 -2.92
N THR A 77 -3.27 -15.16 -2.45
CA THR A 77 -3.91 -14.07 -3.16
C THR A 77 -3.94 -12.84 -2.26
N PHE A 78 -3.53 -11.71 -2.80
CA PHE A 78 -3.48 -10.43 -2.11
C PHE A 78 -4.29 -9.40 -2.86
N GLU A 79 -5.22 -8.73 -2.17
CA GLU A 79 -5.94 -7.58 -2.69
C GLU A 79 -5.41 -6.30 -2.04
N VAL A 80 -4.82 -5.45 -2.86
CA VAL A 80 -4.05 -4.29 -2.43
C VAL A 80 -4.67 -3.01 -2.98
N GLU A 81 -4.93 -2.01 -2.12
CA GLU A 81 -5.44 -0.72 -2.57
C GLU A 81 -4.43 -0.04 -3.49
N ARG A 82 -4.89 0.32 -4.70
CA ARG A 82 -4.02 0.70 -5.81
C ARG A 82 -3.26 2.01 -5.64
N LYS A 83 -3.67 2.92 -4.76
CA LYS A 83 -3.00 4.20 -4.53
C LYS A 83 -2.01 4.15 -3.38
N THR A 84 -2.41 3.49 -2.31
CA THR A 84 -1.65 3.49 -1.05
C THR A 84 -0.79 2.24 -0.87
N GLY A 85 -1.02 1.18 -1.66
CA GLY A 85 -0.36 -0.09 -1.45
C GLY A 85 -0.80 -0.82 -0.18
N THR A 86 -1.90 -0.38 0.45
CA THR A 86 -2.42 -1.02 1.66
C THR A 86 -3.03 -2.37 1.29
N LEU A 87 -2.58 -3.43 1.95
CA LEU A 87 -3.20 -4.75 1.86
C LEU A 87 -4.59 -4.69 2.50
N LEU A 88 -5.63 -5.05 1.76
CA LEU A 88 -7.01 -5.07 2.25
C LEU A 88 -7.47 -6.47 2.55
N ARG A 89 -7.12 -7.41 1.70
CA ARG A 89 -7.48 -8.83 1.86
C ARG A 89 -6.31 -9.71 1.49
N ALA A 90 -6.12 -10.76 2.24
CA ALA A 90 -5.16 -11.82 1.93
C ALA A 90 -5.84 -13.18 2.12
N THR A 91 -5.63 -14.06 1.15
CA THR A 91 -6.16 -15.42 1.16
C THR A 91 -5.00 -16.40 0.98
N TRP A 92 -4.99 -17.43 1.81
CA TRP A 92 -4.03 -18.53 1.76
C TRP A 92 -4.80 -19.82 1.52
N GLU A 93 -4.48 -20.48 0.44
CA GLU A 93 -5.04 -21.81 0.14
C GLU A 93 -4.00 -22.86 0.49
N THR A 94 -4.34 -23.73 1.41
CA THR A 94 -3.49 -24.83 1.88
C THR A 94 -4.22 -26.16 1.68
N ALA A 95 -3.49 -27.26 1.82
CA ALA A 95 -4.10 -28.59 1.77
C ALA A 95 -5.17 -28.82 2.86
N GLU A 96 -5.13 -28.06 3.95
CA GLU A 96 -6.02 -28.17 5.09
C GLU A 96 -7.25 -27.25 4.97
N GLY A 97 -7.20 -26.24 4.08
CA GLY A 97 -8.31 -25.31 3.86
C GLY A 97 -7.85 -23.92 3.42
N THR A 98 -8.83 -23.04 3.30
CA THR A 98 -8.63 -21.64 2.94
C THR A 98 -8.63 -20.78 4.19
N TYR A 99 -7.58 -20.03 4.38
CA TYR A 99 -7.42 -19.06 5.48
C TYR A 99 -7.50 -17.64 4.91
N THR A 100 -8.22 -16.78 5.60
CA THR A 100 -8.35 -15.36 5.28
C THR A 100 -8.01 -14.52 6.50
N LEU A 101 -7.78 -13.24 6.29
CA LEU A 101 -7.68 -12.30 7.41
C LEU A 101 -8.96 -12.33 8.23
N ASP A 102 -8.81 -12.17 9.56
CA ASP A 102 -9.95 -11.98 10.44
C ASP A 102 -10.74 -10.73 10.06
N SER A 103 -12.07 -10.81 10.16
CA SER A 103 -12.98 -9.73 9.75
C SER A 103 -12.73 -8.39 10.45
N ALA A 104 -12.32 -8.41 11.72
CA ALA A 104 -11.97 -7.20 12.45
C ALA A 104 -10.68 -6.56 11.90
N THR A 105 -9.70 -7.38 11.55
CA THR A 105 -8.46 -6.94 10.92
C THR A 105 -8.73 -6.39 9.51
N GLU A 106 -9.50 -7.10 8.69
CA GLU A 106 -9.90 -6.64 7.35
C GLU A 106 -10.59 -5.28 7.43
N GLN A 107 -11.56 -5.13 8.34
CA GLN A 107 -12.27 -3.85 8.53
C GLN A 107 -11.34 -2.72 8.94
N SER A 108 -10.41 -2.96 9.85
CA SER A 108 -9.44 -1.95 10.28
C SER A 108 -8.52 -1.48 9.14
N LEU A 109 -8.12 -2.40 8.27
CA LEU A 109 -7.31 -2.11 7.08
C LEU A 109 -8.10 -1.31 6.05
N ILE A 110 -9.37 -1.64 5.83
CA ILE A 110 -10.29 -0.91 4.95
C ILE A 110 -10.47 0.52 5.46
N ASP A 111 -10.72 0.71 6.74
CA ASP A 111 -10.90 2.03 7.36
C ASP A 111 -9.63 2.88 7.23
N ALA A 112 -8.46 2.30 7.51
CA ALA A 112 -7.18 2.96 7.34
C ALA A 112 -6.91 3.36 5.87
N ALA A 113 -7.19 2.48 4.92
CA ALA A 113 -7.04 2.76 3.49
C ALA A 113 -8.02 3.83 3.01
N THR A 114 -9.26 3.80 3.46
CA THR A 114 -10.28 4.79 3.15
C THR A 114 -9.87 6.18 3.63
N HIS A 115 -9.38 6.28 4.86
CA HIS A 115 -8.89 7.54 5.42
C HIS A 115 -7.71 8.10 4.61
N LYS A 116 -6.70 7.28 4.33
CA LYS A 116 -5.54 7.67 3.50
C LYS A 116 -5.95 8.11 2.09
N THR A 117 -6.84 7.35 1.44
CA THR A 117 -7.33 7.66 0.09
C THR A 117 -8.11 8.96 0.06
N ARG A 118 -8.90 9.25 1.10
CA ARG A 118 -9.66 10.51 1.22
C ARG A 118 -8.73 11.71 1.36
N ILE A 119 -7.69 11.63 2.19
CA ILE A 119 -6.68 12.68 2.33
C ILE A 119 -5.98 12.94 0.99
N LEU A 120 -5.59 11.91 0.27
CA LEU A 120 -4.95 12.05 -1.05
C LEU A 120 -5.86 12.76 -2.06
N LYS A 121 -7.15 12.42 -2.09
CA LYS A 121 -8.13 13.11 -2.96
C LYS A 121 -8.22 14.59 -2.62
N LEU A 122 -8.27 14.95 -1.33
CA LEU A 122 -8.31 16.34 -0.88
C LEU A 122 -7.05 17.12 -1.31
N LEU A 123 -5.87 16.54 -1.12
CA LEU A 123 -4.61 17.16 -1.55
C LEU A 123 -4.56 17.34 -3.07
N GLN A 124 -5.06 16.38 -3.83
CA GLN A 124 -5.12 16.48 -5.29
C GLN A 124 -6.06 17.60 -5.75
N ILE A 125 -7.23 17.73 -5.12
CA ILE A 125 -8.19 18.84 -5.40
C ILE A 125 -7.54 20.18 -5.07
N LEU A 126 -6.89 20.31 -3.92
CA LEU A 126 -6.24 21.54 -3.51
C LEU A 126 -5.10 21.94 -4.48
N THR A 127 -4.32 20.97 -4.94
CA THR A 127 -3.28 21.20 -5.94
C THR A 127 -3.85 21.68 -7.28
N TRP A 128 -4.96 21.11 -7.73
CA TRP A 128 -5.66 21.52 -8.94
C TRP A 128 -6.19 22.95 -8.81
N LEU A 129 -6.81 23.28 -7.68
CA LEU A 129 -7.33 24.61 -7.38
C LEU A 129 -6.21 25.66 -7.37
N GLY A 130 -5.08 25.34 -6.73
CA GLY A 130 -3.89 26.21 -6.74
C GLY A 130 -3.35 26.49 -8.14
N LYS A 131 -3.26 25.46 -8.99
CA LYS A 131 -2.86 25.62 -10.40
C LYS A 131 -3.83 26.50 -11.18
N PHE A 132 -5.12 26.34 -10.95
CA PHE A 132 -6.16 27.13 -11.61
C PHE A 132 -6.09 28.62 -11.23
N ILE A 133 -5.92 28.91 -9.94
CA ILE A 133 -5.74 30.29 -9.45
C ILE A 133 -4.48 30.92 -10.02
N ALA A 134 -3.37 30.20 -10.04
CA ALA A 134 -2.11 30.68 -10.62
C ALA A 134 -2.24 30.98 -12.13
N PHE A 135 -2.97 30.16 -12.86
CA PHE A 135 -3.26 30.37 -14.27
C PHE A 135 -4.07 31.64 -14.50
N ILE A 136 -5.14 31.87 -13.74
CA ILE A 136 -5.95 33.08 -13.83
C ILE A 136 -5.11 34.32 -13.52
N ALA A 137 -4.29 34.29 -12.46
CA ALA A 137 -3.41 35.39 -12.10
C ALA A 137 -2.41 35.73 -13.20
N ALA A 138 -1.82 34.70 -13.84
CA ALA A 138 -0.89 34.88 -14.96
C ALA A 138 -1.57 35.53 -16.16
N VAL A 139 -2.75 35.04 -16.56
CA VAL A 139 -3.54 35.60 -17.68
C VAL A 139 -3.91 37.06 -17.40
N THR A 140 -4.40 37.35 -16.20
CA THR A 140 -4.75 38.71 -15.79
C THR A 140 -3.54 39.64 -15.81
N GLY A 141 -2.38 39.20 -15.33
CA GLY A 141 -1.13 39.94 -15.36
C GLY A 141 -0.70 40.30 -16.80
N VAL A 142 -0.78 39.33 -17.72
CA VAL A 142 -0.45 39.56 -19.13
C VAL A 142 -1.41 40.56 -19.76
N VAL A 143 -2.72 40.43 -19.52
CA VAL A 143 -3.74 41.35 -20.06
C VAL A 143 -3.52 42.79 -19.56
N LEU A 144 -3.21 42.96 -18.28
CA LEU A 144 -2.92 44.28 -17.70
C LEU A 144 -1.60 44.86 -18.25
N PHE A 145 -0.59 44.01 -18.49
CA PHE A 145 0.67 44.44 -19.07
C PHE A 145 0.50 44.93 -20.52
N VAL A 146 -0.27 44.21 -21.35
CA VAL A 146 -0.51 44.56 -22.75
C VAL A 146 -1.39 45.82 -22.91
N ARG A 147 -2.25 46.07 -21.92
CA ARG A 147 -3.14 47.27 -21.94
C ARG A 147 -2.46 48.57 -21.46
N ARG A 148 -1.22 48.49 -20.99
CA ARG A 148 -0.47 49.64 -20.50
C ARG A 148 0.45 50.20 -21.57
#